data_7896be27894cc527693d858f97538cf7
#
_entry.id   7896be27894cc527693d858f97538cf7
#
_cell.length_a   1.000
_cell.length_b   1.000
_cell.length_c   1.000
_cell.angle_alpha   90.00
_cell.angle_beta   90.00
_cell.angle_gamma   90.00
#
_symmetry.space_group_name_H-M   'P 1'
#
loop_
_entity.id
_entity.type
_entity.pdbx_description
1 polymer ?
#
loop_
_entity_poly.entity_id
_entity_poly.type
_entity_poly.pdbx_seq_one_letter_code
_entity_poly.pdbx_strand_id
1 'polypeptide(L)'
;MIQSKIAFLTEMAFVGKVPSVHPNMRTEFAWMHALNADHFNIHMFGSDKNLAGYDHVFVIFPKGKTFLSSEGSTLVNGINPVSELLRQPIVQRIKEKGNGAVHYIQEGPHWWWNDYEVSDQIYFYNFLSECDSIFTHNSTDVPYYKGLFPNKEIRPIFTLMIEELVKDIVPTKENRAIIGGNFARWYGGFESYIVANEFDCEIWAQDSHAKRIGEEGVDNIKHFPRIIWQVWMNELAKFKYGVHLMPTVAAGTFSLNCAYFGIPCIGNILVDTQVLCHPNLSVDVYDIQNARNLAKILKENPTYYNSCSERAKDNYHTHYSVDVWKNRMKNYLG
;
A
#
# COMPACT_ATOMS: atom_id res chain seq x y z
N MET A 1 18.99 -16.78 -5.42
CA MET A 1 18.40 -15.79 -6.34
C MET A 1 17.19 -16.43 -6.99
N ILE A 2 16.09 -15.70 -7.17
CA ILE A 2 14.98 -16.14 -8.02
C ILE A 2 15.50 -16.12 -9.45
N GLN A 3 15.58 -17.27 -10.10
CA GLN A 3 16.04 -17.36 -11.48
C GLN A 3 14.94 -17.13 -12.51
N SER A 4 13.69 -17.15 -12.05
CA SER A 4 12.50 -16.96 -12.88
C SER A 4 12.44 -15.55 -13.48
N LYS A 5 12.06 -15.48 -14.75
CA LYS A 5 11.81 -14.22 -15.45
C LYS A 5 10.42 -13.72 -15.10
N ILE A 6 10.32 -12.50 -14.56
CA ILE A 6 9.10 -11.96 -13.97
C ILE A 6 8.68 -10.70 -14.69
N ALA A 7 7.38 -10.57 -14.97
CA ALA A 7 6.75 -9.38 -15.51
C ALA A 7 5.66 -8.85 -14.57
N PHE A 8 5.46 -7.53 -14.57
CA PHE A 8 4.34 -6.85 -13.94
C PHE A 8 3.53 -6.11 -15.00
N LEU A 9 2.22 -6.25 -14.91
CA LEU A 9 1.24 -5.46 -15.69
C LEU A 9 0.49 -4.54 -14.74
N THR A 10 0.71 -3.24 -14.84
CA THR A 10 0.04 -2.23 -14.01
C THR A 10 -0.32 -0.98 -14.84
N GLU A 11 -1.01 -0.02 -14.21
CA GLU A 11 -1.37 1.26 -14.85
C GLU A 11 -0.20 2.25 -15.04
N MET A 12 1.00 1.94 -14.52
CA MET A 12 2.12 2.89 -14.55
C MET A 12 2.58 3.20 -15.96
N ALA A 13 3.04 4.44 -16.19
CA ALA A 13 3.34 4.97 -17.53
C ALA A 13 4.77 4.67 -18.02
N PHE A 14 5.39 3.56 -17.62
CA PHE A 14 6.69 3.16 -18.14
C PHE A 14 6.70 1.71 -18.62
N VAL A 15 7.76 1.30 -19.29
CA VAL A 15 7.96 -0.07 -19.79
C VAL A 15 9.40 -0.49 -19.52
N GLY A 16 9.60 -1.75 -19.12
CA GLY A 16 10.92 -2.31 -18.82
C GLY A 16 11.27 -2.23 -17.35
N LYS A 17 12.52 -1.99 -17.01
CA LYS A 17 12.99 -1.97 -15.61
C LYS A 17 12.50 -0.74 -14.86
N VAL A 18 12.39 -0.88 -13.54
CA VAL A 18 12.05 0.23 -12.63
C VAL A 18 13.04 1.38 -12.82
N PRO A 19 12.57 2.60 -13.10
CA PRO A 19 13.45 3.75 -13.21
C PRO A 19 14.11 4.07 -11.86
N SER A 20 15.34 4.57 -11.89
CA SER A 20 16.09 4.93 -10.68
C SER A 20 15.47 6.09 -9.90
N VAL A 21 14.69 6.93 -10.57
CA VAL A 21 13.95 8.04 -9.97
C VAL A 21 12.53 8.05 -10.50
N HIS A 22 11.55 8.01 -9.59
CA HIS A 22 10.14 8.15 -9.93
C HIS A 22 9.44 8.96 -8.85
N PRO A 23 8.53 9.89 -9.20
CA PRO A 23 7.84 10.75 -8.22
C PRO A 23 7.04 9.96 -7.19
N ASN A 24 6.50 8.84 -7.59
CA ASN A 24 5.66 8.00 -6.78
C ASN A 24 6.27 6.59 -6.67
N MET A 25 7.17 6.40 -5.70
CA MET A 25 7.76 5.10 -5.39
C MET A 25 6.77 4.29 -4.54
N ARG A 26 5.77 3.73 -5.22
CA ARG A 26 4.76 2.86 -4.59
C ARG A 26 5.38 1.50 -4.22
N THR A 27 4.67 0.74 -3.43
CA THR A 27 5.07 -0.63 -3.02
C THR A 27 5.36 -1.52 -4.25
N GLU A 28 4.61 -1.36 -5.32
CA GLU A 28 4.78 -2.10 -6.58
C GLU A 28 6.15 -1.86 -7.22
N PHE A 29 6.69 -0.63 -7.11
CA PHE A 29 8.06 -0.34 -7.56
C PHE A 29 9.09 -1.12 -6.76
N ALA A 30 8.91 -1.22 -5.45
CA ALA A 30 9.81 -1.98 -4.58
C ALA A 30 9.76 -3.48 -4.91
N TRP A 31 8.58 -4.04 -5.16
CA TRP A 31 8.44 -5.43 -5.59
C TRP A 31 9.14 -5.70 -6.91
N MET A 32 8.87 -4.86 -7.92
CA MET A 32 9.53 -4.99 -9.23
C MET A 32 11.03 -4.84 -9.13
N HIS A 33 11.52 -3.88 -8.34
CA HIS A 33 12.95 -3.69 -8.10
C HIS A 33 13.58 -4.90 -7.41
N ALA A 34 12.98 -5.40 -6.35
CA ALA A 34 13.48 -6.56 -5.59
C ALA A 34 13.53 -7.85 -6.41
N LEU A 35 12.57 -8.03 -7.32
CA LEU A 35 12.49 -9.19 -8.23
C LEU A 35 13.27 -8.99 -9.54
N ASN A 36 13.86 -7.83 -9.78
CA ASN A 36 14.42 -7.45 -11.07
C ASN A 36 13.43 -7.70 -12.23
N ALA A 37 12.15 -7.41 -11.99
CA ALA A 37 11.07 -7.64 -12.93
C ALA A 37 11.04 -6.62 -14.06
N ASP A 38 10.43 -6.99 -15.18
CA ASP A 38 10.05 -6.06 -16.24
C ASP A 38 8.62 -5.58 -16.05
N HIS A 39 8.35 -4.32 -16.37
CA HIS A 39 7.03 -3.72 -16.30
C HIS A 39 6.44 -3.48 -17.69
N PHE A 40 5.13 -3.70 -17.81
CA PHE A 40 4.32 -3.36 -18.98
C PHE A 40 3.06 -2.60 -18.53
N ASN A 41 2.70 -1.58 -19.29
CA ASN A 41 1.46 -0.86 -19.01
C ASN A 41 0.26 -1.70 -19.41
N ILE A 42 -0.67 -1.94 -18.50
CA ILE A 42 -1.83 -2.81 -18.72
C ILE A 42 -2.79 -2.29 -19.80
N HIS A 43 -2.92 -0.97 -19.97
CA HIS A 43 -3.77 -0.35 -21.00
C HIS A 43 -3.18 -0.50 -22.41
N MET A 44 -1.87 -0.70 -22.50
CA MET A 44 -1.17 -0.93 -23.78
C MET A 44 -0.99 -2.43 -24.06
N PHE A 45 -1.52 -3.29 -23.20
CA PHE A 45 -1.43 -4.72 -23.33
C PHE A 45 -2.34 -5.20 -24.49
N GLY A 46 -1.76 -5.65 -25.55
CA GLY A 46 -2.51 -6.11 -26.76
C GLY A 46 -1.91 -5.64 -28.06
N SER A 47 -1.16 -4.52 -28.06
CA SER A 47 -0.60 -3.98 -29.29
C SER A 47 0.70 -4.61 -29.68
N ASP A 48 1.51 -5.33 -29.06
CA ASP A 48 2.74 -5.98 -29.63
C ASP A 48 3.73 -6.56 -28.59
N LYS A 49 3.32 -6.71 -27.32
CA LYS A 49 4.28 -7.13 -26.31
C LYS A 49 4.25 -8.61 -26.11
N ASN A 50 5.37 -9.22 -26.41
CA ASN A 50 5.58 -10.64 -26.26
C ASN A 50 5.93 -10.92 -24.78
N LEU A 51 5.00 -11.56 -24.06
CA LEU A 51 5.23 -12.12 -22.71
C LEU A 51 5.73 -13.56 -22.78
N ALA A 52 6.05 -14.06 -23.96
CA ALA A 52 6.71 -15.35 -24.09
C ALA A 52 8.04 -15.35 -23.35
N GLY A 53 8.28 -16.40 -22.57
CA GLY A 53 9.50 -16.54 -21.79
C GLY A 53 9.53 -15.81 -20.45
N TYR A 54 8.40 -15.30 -19.95
CA TYR A 54 8.20 -14.96 -18.54
C TYR A 54 7.60 -16.16 -17.82
N ASP A 55 8.18 -16.50 -16.68
CA ASP A 55 7.72 -17.62 -15.84
C ASP A 55 6.54 -17.19 -14.96
N HIS A 56 6.53 -15.91 -14.57
CA HIS A 56 5.48 -15.34 -13.74
C HIS A 56 5.07 -13.95 -14.26
N VAL A 57 3.76 -13.72 -14.36
CA VAL A 57 3.17 -12.44 -14.74
C VAL A 57 2.23 -11.97 -13.63
N PHE A 58 2.59 -10.89 -12.96
CA PHE A 58 1.78 -10.26 -11.93
C PHE A 58 0.89 -9.18 -12.55
N VAL A 59 -0.40 -9.23 -12.27
CA VAL A 59 -1.39 -8.28 -12.76
C VAL A 59 -1.96 -7.48 -11.60
N ILE A 60 -1.88 -6.15 -11.69
CA ILE A 60 -2.49 -5.21 -10.75
C ILE A 60 -3.47 -4.35 -11.54
N PHE A 61 -4.76 -4.50 -11.27
CA PHE A 61 -5.77 -3.63 -11.87
C PHE A 61 -5.75 -2.25 -11.23
N PRO A 62 -5.87 -1.18 -12.04
CA PRO A 62 -6.00 0.15 -11.50
C PRO A 62 -7.30 0.28 -10.71
N LYS A 63 -7.24 1.07 -9.63
CA LYS A 63 -8.45 1.56 -8.96
C LYS A 63 -9.12 2.55 -9.90
N GLY A 64 -10.20 2.16 -10.53
CA GLY A 64 -11.06 3.11 -11.21
C GLY A 64 -11.56 4.17 -10.20
N LYS A 65 -11.86 5.37 -10.65
CA LYS A 65 -12.61 6.31 -9.83
C LYS A 65 -13.98 5.72 -9.59
N THR A 66 -14.29 5.38 -8.34
CA THR A 66 -15.60 4.90 -7.97
C THR A 66 -16.62 6.04 -8.03
N PHE A 67 -17.91 5.72 -8.27
CA PHE A 67 -19.01 6.68 -8.27
C PHE A 67 -19.16 7.47 -6.96
N LEU A 68 -18.49 7.05 -5.90
CA LEU A 68 -18.49 7.71 -4.59
C LEU A 68 -17.47 8.85 -4.49
N SER A 69 -16.57 9.04 -5.44
CA SER A 69 -15.75 10.24 -5.47
C SER A 69 -16.61 11.39 -5.97
N SER A 70 -16.82 12.41 -5.15
CA SER A 70 -17.49 13.66 -5.50
C SER A 70 -16.85 14.42 -6.69
N GLU A 71 -15.77 13.93 -7.23
CA GLU A 71 -14.99 14.47 -8.34
C GLU A 71 -15.19 13.69 -9.64
N GLY A 72 -16.40 13.21 -9.89
CA GLY A 72 -16.83 12.66 -11.17
C GLY A 72 -15.94 11.55 -11.72
N SER A 73 -16.53 10.44 -12.08
CA SER A 73 -15.88 9.40 -12.88
C SER A 73 -15.29 10.05 -14.14
N THR A 74 -14.01 9.85 -14.38
CA THR A 74 -13.45 10.10 -15.71
C THR A 74 -13.98 9.03 -16.65
N LEU A 75 -15.23 9.19 -17.06
CA LEU A 75 -15.74 8.45 -18.20
C LEU A 75 -15.08 9.02 -19.44
N VAL A 76 -14.15 8.31 -20.04
CA VAL A 76 -13.69 8.62 -21.39
C VAL A 76 -14.77 8.10 -22.32
N ASN A 77 -15.49 9.01 -23.00
CA ASN A 77 -16.61 8.68 -23.88
C ASN A 77 -17.75 7.88 -23.21
N GLY A 78 -17.99 8.09 -21.91
CA GLY A 78 -19.05 7.39 -21.19
C GLY A 78 -18.69 5.97 -20.69
N ILE A 79 -17.46 5.51 -20.91
CA ILE A 79 -17.01 4.15 -20.51
C ILE A 79 -15.94 4.27 -19.43
N ASN A 80 -16.08 3.50 -18.36
CA ASN A 80 -15.02 3.37 -17.36
C ASN A 80 -13.84 2.59 -17.97
N PRO A 81 -12.61 3.14 -18.04
CA PRO A 81 -11.46 2.44 -18.63
C PRO A 81 -11.14 1.10 -17.97
N VAL A 82 -11.47 0.95 -16.68
CA VAL A 82 -11.28 -0.32 -15.95
C VAL A 82 -12.29 -1.35 -16.40
N SER A 83 -13.55 -0.96 -16.63
CA SER A 83 -14.59 -1.85 -17.14
C SER A 83 -14.24 -2.38 -18.52
N GLU A 84 -13.72 -1.52 -19.42
CA GLU A 84 -13.26 -1.97 -20.73
C GLU A 84 -12.09 -2.95 -20.62
N LEU A 85 -11.16 -2.70 -19.72
CA LEU A 85 -10.03 -3.59 -19.47
C LEU A 85 -10.46 -4.97 -18.93
N LEU A 86 -11.41 -5.00 -17.99
CA LEU A 86 -11.94 -6.24 -17.41
C LEU A 86 -12.66 -7.13 -18.43
N ARG A 87 -13.28 -6.54 -19.46
CA ARG A 87 -13.96 -7.28 -20.54
C ARG A 87 -12.99 -7.96 -21.52
N GLN A 88 -11.70 -7.67 -21.42
CA GLN A 88 -10.69 -8.30 -22.26
C GLN A 88 -10.21 -9.63 -21.65
N PRO A 89 -9.95 -10.65 -22.44
CA PRO A 89 -9.46 -11.94 -21.96
C PRO A 89 -7.96 -11.86 -21.62
N ILE A 90 -7.61 -11.07 -20.57
CA ILE A 90 -6.22 -10.75 -20.23
C ILE A 90 -5.43 -12.01 -19.89
N VAL A 91 -5.96 -12.86 -19.01
CA VAL A 91 -5.27 -14.09 -18.58
C VAL A 91 -5.05 -15.03 -19.75
N GLN A 92 -6.07 -15.22 -20.59
CA GLN A 92 -5.97 -16.06 -21.79
C GLN A 92 -4.91 -15.52 -22.75
N ARG A 93 -4.90 -14.20 -23.02
CA ARG A 93 -3.90 -13.56 -23.89
C ARG A 93 -2.47 -13.69 -23.34
N ILE A 94 -2.29 -13.63 -22.00
CA ILE A 94 -0.99 -13.88 -21.39
C ILE A 94 -0.57 -15.33 -21.61
N LYS A 95 -1.46 -16.29 -21.36
CA LYS A 95 -1.20 -17.72 -21.51
C LYS A 95 -0.97 -18.13 -22.97
N GLU A 96 -1.64 -17.51 -23.92
CA GLU A 96 -1.39 -17.71 -25.37
C GLU A 96 0.01 -17.22 -25.80
N LYS A 97 0.55 -16.20 -25.16
CA LYS A 97 1.87 -15.63 -25.46
C LYS A 97 3.02 -16.29 -24.72
N GLY A 98 2.75 -17.06 -23.67
CA GLY A 98 3.75 -17.73 -22.83
C GLY A 98 3.11 -18.74 -21.90
N ASN A 99 3.94 -19.64 -21.37
CA ASN A 99 3.49 -20.68 -20.43
C ASN A 99 3.60 -20.25 -18.95
N GLY A 100 3.80 -18.96 -18.68
CA GLY A 100 4.00 -18.45 -17.34
C GLY A 100 2.74 -18.44 -16.50
N ALA A 101 2.91 -18.59 -15.20
CA ALA A 101 1.83 -18.46 -14.23
C ALA A 101 1.36 -17.00 -14.13
N VAL A 102 0.05 -16.80 -14.06
CA VAL A 102 -0.59 -15.47 -13.94
C VAL A 102 -1.08 -15.26 -12.53
N HIS A 103 -0.61 -14.21 -11.89
CA HIS A 103 -0.92 -13.88 -10.51
C HIS A 103 -1.62 -12.53 -10.44
N TYR A 104 -2.71 -12.46 -9.70
CA TYR A 104 -3.32 -11.17 -9.36
C TYR A 104 -2.74 -10.64 -8.06
N ILE A 105 -2.40 -9.35 -8.02
CA ILE A 105 -2.11 -8.63 -6.77
C ILE A 105 -3.25 -7.65 -6.51
N GLN A 106 -3.80 -7.72 -5.31
CA GLN A 106 -4.85 -6.83 -4.85
C GLN A 106 -4.38 -5.38 -4.84
N GLU A 107 -5.19 -4.49 -5.40
CA GLU A 107 -5.01 -3.04 -5.34
C GLU A 107 -6.10 -2.41 -4.46
N GLY A 108 -5.75 -1.96 -3.26
CA GLY A 108 -6.71 -1.44 -2.30
C GLY A 108 -7.49 -2.51 -1.53
N PRO A 109 -8.54 -2.15 -0.78
CA PRO A 109 -9.32 -3.09 0.00
C PRO A 109 -10.17 -3.99 -0.90
N HIS A 110 -10.47 -5.21 -0.43
CA HIS A 110 -11.26 -6.18 -1.20
C HIS A 110 -12.67 -5.68 -1.56
N TRP A 111 -13.29 -4.84 -0.72
CA TRP A 111 -14.64 -4.31 -0.94
C TRP A 111 -14.70 -3.22 -2.02
N TRP A 112 -13.56 -2.76 -2.55
CA TRP A 112 -13.51 -1.71 -3.57
C TRP A 112 -14.37 -2.03 -4.80
N TRP A 113 -14.45 -3.32 -5.17
CA TRP A 113 -15.20 -3.79 -6.33
C TRP A 113 -16.71 -3.72 -6.12
N ASN A 114 -17.20 -3.63 -4.89
CA ASN A 114 -18.63 -3.50 -4.60
C ASN A 114 -19.25 -2.20 -5.13
N ASP A 115 -18.40 -1.19 -5.41
CA ASP A 115 -18.82 0.10 -5.95
C ASP A 115 -18.92 0.09 -7.49
N TYR A 116 -18.57 -1.02 -8.16
CA TYR A 116 -18.65 -1.16 -9.61
C TYR A 116 -20.02 -1.72 -10.03
N GLU A 117 -20.37 -1.52 -11.33
CA GLU A 117 -21.53 -2.17 -11.93
C GLU A 117 -21.45 -3.68 -11.77
N VAL A 118 -22.59 -4.35 -11.58
CA VAL A 118 -22.65 -5.80 -11.34
C VAL A 118 -21.96 -6.59 -12.45
N SER A 119 -22.09 -6.14 -13.71
CA SER A 119 -21.40 -6.78 -14.84
C SER A 119 -19.88 -6.72 -14.67
N ASP A 120 -19.34 -5.61 -14.20
CA ASP A 120 -17.89 -5.45 -13.99
C ASP A 120 -17.40 -6.28 -12.80
N GLN A 121 -18.21 -6.40 -11.74
CA GLN A 121 -17.93 -7.33 -10.63
C GLN A 121 -17.84 -8.78 -11.12
N ILE A 122 -18.73 -9.20 -12.05
CA ILE A 122 -18.70 -10.54 -12.65
C ILE A 122 -17.46 -10.72 -13.52
N TYR A 123 -17.11 -9.74 -14.35
CA TYR A 123 -15.87 -9.80 -15.15
C TYR A 123 -14.63 -9.89 -14.27
N PHE A 124 -14.60 -9.14 -13.18
CA PHE A 124 -13.50 -9.22 -12.22
C PHE A 124 -13.42 -10.59 -11.55
N TYR A 125 -14.56 -11.15 -11.12
CA TYR A 125 -14.62 -12.50 -10.57
C TYR A 125 -14.10 -13.54 -11.58
N ASN A 126 -14.50 -13.45 -12.85
CA ASN A 126 -14.02 -14.35 -13.90
C ASN A 126 -12.53 -14.22 -14.12
N PHE A 127 -12.01 -12.99 -14.18
CA PHE A 127 -10.57 -12.74 -14.26
C PHE A 127 -9.81 -13.39 -13.09
N LEU A 128 -10.30 -13.21 -11.85
CA LEU A 128 -9.69 -13.83 -10.67
C LEU A 128 -9.75 -15.35 -10.73
N SER A 129 -10.83 -15.91 -11.27
CA SER A 129 -10.99 -17.37 -11.41
C SER A 129 -9.97 -17.97 -12.40
N GLU A 130 -9.55 -17.22 -13.41
CA GLU A 130 -8.56 -17.64 -14.41
C GLU A 130 -7.12 -17.51 -13.95
N CYS A 131 -6.83 -16.63 -12.97
CA CYS A 131 -5.49 -16.46 -12.38
C CYS A 131 -5.03 -17.72 -11.67
N ASP A 132 -3.74 -18.01 -11.67
CA ASP A 132 -3.16 -19.17 -10.98
C ASP A 132 -3.09 -18.95 -9.45
N SER A 133 -2.87 -17.71 -8.99
CA SER A 133 -2.94 -17.35 -7.58
C SER A 133 -3.39 -15.90 -7.36
N ILE A 134 -3.71 -15.58 -6.10
CA ILE A 134 -4.09 -14.24 -5.66
C ILE A 134 -3.18 -13.83 -4.51
N PHE A 135 -2.59 -12.64 -4.63
CA PHE A 135 -1.82 -12.01 -3.56
C PHE A 135 -2.60 -10.85 -2.96
N THR A 136 -2.79 -10.88 -1.65
CA THR A 136 -3.45 -9.82 -0.88
C THR A 136 -2.43 -8.88 -0.26
N HIS A 137 -2.82 -7.66 0.08
CA HIS A 137 -1.95 -6.76 0.83
C HIS A 137 -1.80 -7.20 2.30
N ASN A 138 -2.86 -7.73 2.87
CA ASN A 138 -2.91 -8.11 4.29
C ASN A 138 -3.44 -9.53 4.48
N SER A 139 -3.02 -10.16 5.55
CA SER A 139 -3.48 -11.48 5.96
C SER A 139 -4.99 -11.50 6.25
N THR A 140 -5.54 -10.37 6.67
CA THR A 140 -6.98 -10.20 6.93
C THR A 140 -7.86 -10.28 5.69
N ASP A 141 -7.31 -10.06 4.48
CA ASP A 141 -8.04 -10.19 3.22
C ASP A 141 -8.05 -11.63 2.68
N VAL A 142 -7.14 -12.49 3.15
CA VAL A 142 -7.03 -13.88 2.69
C VAL A 142 -8.33 -14.67 2.84
N PRO A 143 -9.05 -14.62 3.99
CA PRO A 143 -10.32 -15.34 4.15
C PRO A 143 -11.39 -14.92 3.14
N TYR A 144 -11.45 -13.65 2.76
CA TYR A 144 -12.40 -13.16 1.76
C TYR A 144 -12.19 -13.87 0.41
N TYR A 145 -10.95 -13.81 -0.10
CA TYR A 145 -10.66 -14.47 -1.39
C TYR A 145 -10.73 -15.99 -1.31
N LYS A 146 -10.38 -16.59 -0.16
CA LYS A 146 -10.59 -18.04 0.07
C LYS A 146 -12.06 -18.42 0.06
N GLY A 147 -12.94 -17.55 0.53
CA GLY A 147 -14.39 -17.74 0.42
C GLY A 147 -14.88 -17.74 -1.04
N LEU A 148 -14.31 -16.89 -1.89
CA LEU A 148 -14.63 -16.86 -3.31
C LEU A 148 -14.00 -18.02 -4.10
N PHE A 149 -12.77 -18.41 -3.77
CA PHE A 149 -11.96 -19.39 -4.50
C PHE A 149 -11.31 -20.39 -3.55
N PRO A 150 -12.05 -21.37 -2.98
CA PRO A 150 -11.55 -22.26 -1.93
C PRO A 150 -10.30 -23.07 -2.33
N ASN A 151 -10.21 -23.45 -3.60
CA ASN A 151 -9.12 -24.28 -4.13
C ASN A 151 -7.94 -23.49 -4.68
N LYS A 152 -8.02 -22.15 -4.70
CA LYS A 152 -6.98 -21.29 -5.23
C LYS A 152 -5.92 -20.98 -4.17
N GLU A 153 -4.69 -20.82 -4.59
CA GLU A 153 -3.63 -20.34 -3.73
C GLU A 153 -3.78 -18.82 -3.49
N ILE A 154 -3.93 -18.44 -2.21
CA ILE A 154 -4.14 -17.06 -1.80
C ILE A 154 -3.22 -16.75 -0.62
N ARG A 155 -2.39 -15.71 -0.76
CA ARG A 155 -1.34 -15.36 0.21
C ARG A 155 -1.14 -13.85 0.30
N PRO A 156 -0.69 -13.32 1.45
CA PRO A 156 -0.25 -11.93 1.51
C PRO A 156 1.09 -11.74 0.79
N ILE A 157 1.23 -10.64 0.00
CA ILE A 157 2.48 -10.32 -0.69
C ILE A 157 3.46 -9.54 0.17
N PHE A 158 3.03 -8.97 1.27
CA PHE A 158 3.78 -8.05 2.13
C PHE A 158 4.28 -6.78 1.43
N THR A 159 4.04 -5.68 2.07
CA THR A 159 4.51 -4.36 1.66
C THR A 159 6.03 -4.31 1.67
N LEU A 160 6.62 -3.59 0.73
CA LEU A 160 8.07 -3.43 0.62
C LEU A 160 8.41 -1.98 0.30
N MET A 161 9.62 -1.56 0.63
CA MET A 161 10.21 -0.29 0.22
C MET A 161 11.62 -0.51 -0.38
N ILE A 162 12.12 0.46 -1.13
CA ILE A 162 13.47 0.40 -1.70
C ILE A 162 14.45 1.02 -0.70
N GLU A 163 14.99 0.20 0.18
CA GLU A 163 15.87 0.61 1.28
C GLU A 163 17.11 1.39 0.80
N GLU A 164 17.67 1.01 -0.34
CA GLU A 164 18.88 1.60 -0.91
C GLU A 164 18.73 3.11 -1.15
N LEU A 165 17.51 3.58 -1.41
CA LEU A 165 17.23 4.99 -1.67
C LEU A 165 17.15 5.85 -0.40
N VAL A 166 17.07 5.23 0.78
CA VAL A 166 16.81 5.92 2.05
C VAL A 166 17.77 5.52 3.17
N LYS A 167 18.71 4.61 2.91
CA LYS A 167 19.64 4.06 3.91
C LYS A 167 20.53 5.09 4.60
N ASP A 168 20.80 6.21 3.94
CA ASP A 168 21.68 7.27 4.45
C ASP A 168 20.89 8.36 5.22
N ILE A 169 19.56 8.22 5.33
CA ILE A 169 18.72 9.15 6.09
C ILE A 169 18.83 8.85 7.58
N VAL A 170 19.25 9.85 8.35
CA VAL A 170 19.38 9.75 9.81
C VAL A 170 18.17 10.40 10.48
N PRO A 171 17.36 9.66 11.27
CA PRO A 171 16.21 10.23 11.96
C PRO A 171 16.63 11.24 13.03
N THR A 172 16.01 12.42 13.03
CA THR A 172 16.24 13.48 14.05
C THR A 172 15.18 13.46 15.15
N LYS A 173 13.98 12.97 14.87
CA LYS A 173 12.87 12.81 15.83
C LYS A 173 12.54 14.07 16.63
N GLU A 174 12.33 15.17 15.92
CA GLU A 174 11.85 16.43 16.50
C GLU A 174 10.48 16.23 17.14
N ASN A 175 10.14 17.02 18.17
CA ASN A 175 8.85 16.91 18.86
C ASN A 175 7.67 17.34 17.97
N ARG A 176 7.35 16.52 16.97
CA ARG A 176 6.28 16.70 16.01
C ARG A 176 5.55 15.39 15.78
N ALA A 177 4.27 15.47 15.46
CA ALA A 177 3.45 14.34 15.07
C ALA A 177 3.08 14.40 13.57
N ILE A 178 2.95 13.24 12.95
CA ILE A 178 2.50 13.13 11.56
C ILE A 178 1.32 12.17 11.48
N ILE A 179 0.28 12.56 10.73
CA ILE A 179 -0.82 11.68 10.40
C ILE A 179 -0.63 11.08 9.00
N GLY A 180 -0.99 9.81 8.83
CA GLY A 180 -0.69 9.03 7.63
C GLY A 180 -1.48 9.39 6.39
N GLY A 181 -2.41 10.31 6.46
CA GLY A 181 -3.21 10.78 5.34
C GLY A 181 -3.95 12.08 5.69
N ASN A 182 -4.72 12.59 4.74
CA ASN A 182 -5.57 13.75 4.94
C ASN A 182 -6.95 13.36 5.50
N PHE A 183 -7.87 14.33 5.61
CA PHE A 183 -9.23 14.13 6.14
C PHE A 183 -10.20 13.42 5.19
N ALA A 184 -9.74 12.90 4.05
CA ALA A 184 -10.57 12.04 3.24
C ALA A 184 -10.98 10.79 4.04
N ARG A 185 -12.24 10.41 3.92
CA ARG A 185 -12.84 9.37 4.77
C ARG A 185 -12.09 8.03 4.77
N TRP A 186 -11.47 7.67 3.64
CA TRP A 186 -10.72 6.41 3.52
C TRP A 186 -9.33 6.44 4.18
N TYR A 187 -8.81 7.62 4.53
CA TYR A 187 -7.55 7.77 5.24
C TYR A 187 -7.70 7.89 6.77
N GLY A 188 -8.90 8.16 7.28
CA GLY A 188 -9.12 8.34 8.72
C GLY A 188 -8.34 9.52 9.30
N GLY A 189 -8.23 10.61 8.51
CA GLY A 189 -7.44 11.77 8.89
C GLY A 189 -8.02 12.52 10.07
N PHE A 190 -9.35 12.60 10.20
CA PHE A 190 -10.01 13.25 11.33
C PHE A 190 -9.71 12.52 12.64
N GLU A 191 -9.92 11.22 12.69
CA GLU A 191 -9.64 10.37 13.84
C GLU A 191 -8.16 10.41 14.21
N SER A 192 -7.29 10.34 13.20
CA SER A 192 -5.84 10.44 13.39
C SER A 192 -5.43 11.81 13.95
N TYR A 193 -6.04 12.90 13.49
CA TYR A 193 -5.81 14.25 14.02
C TYR A 193 -6.24 14.37 15.48
N ILE A 194 -7.42 13.86 15.85
CA ILE A 194 -7.91 13.87 17.24
C ILE A 194 -6.92 13.15 18.17
N VAL A 195 -6.38 12.02 17.74
CA VAL A 195 -5.38 11.27 18.52
C VAL A 195 -4.03 12.01 18.55
N ALA A 196 -3.59 12.57 17.43
CA ALA A 196 -2.32 13.30 17.36
C ALA A 196 -2.29 14.56 18.26
N ASN A 197 -3.44 15.19 18.52
CA ASN A 197 -3.52 16.31 19.45
C ASN A 197 -3.10 15.96 20.89
N GLU A 198 -3.15 14.69 21.30
CA GLU A 198 -2.70 14.28 22.63
C GLU A 198 -1.20 14.42 22.82
N PHE A 199 -0.44 14.58 21.75
CA PHE A 199 1.01 14.80 21.83
C PHE A 199 1.39 16.24 22.20
N ASP A 200 0.46 17.19 22.18
CA ASP A 200 0.70 18.62 22.44
C ASP A 200 1.88 19.19 21.63
N CYS A 201 1.93 18.87 20.35
CA CYS A 201 2.99 19.29 19.45
C CYS A 201 2.43 19.64 18.07
N GLU A 202 3.27 20.17 17.19
CA GLU A 202 2.91 20.48 15.82
C GLU A 202 2.51 19.19 15.07
N ILE A 203 1.36 19.22 14.38
CA ILE A 203 0.85 18.11 13.60
C ILE A 203 1.02 18.40 12.12
N TRP A 204 1.43 17.39 11.37
CA TRP A 204 1.57 17.43 9.92
C TRP A 204 0.75 16.35 9.24
N ALA A 205 0.28 16.65 8.04
CA ALA A 205 -0.38 15.69 7.16
C ALA A 205 0.25 15.72 5.77
N GLN A 206 0.18 14.58 5.09
CA GLN A 206 0.56 14.54 3.68
C GLN A 206 -0.57 15.13 2.84
N ASP A 207 -0.25 16.07 1.95
CA ASP A 207 -1.21 16.56 0.96
C ASP A 207 -1.44 15.46 -0.08
N SER A 208 -2.63 14.90 -0.10
CA SER A 208 -3.08 13.97 -1.14
C SER A 208 -4.13 14.65 -2.02
N HIS A 209 -4.31 14.15 -3.24
CA HIS A 209 -5.23 14.71 -4.24
C HIS A 209 -6.71 14.84 -3.81
N ALA A 210 -7.09 14.21 -2.71
CA ALA A 210 -8.46 14.17 -2.22
C ALA A 210 -8.65 14.98 -0.93
N LYS A 211 -8.01 16.16 -0.84
CA LYS A 211 -8.13 17.06 0.30
C LYS A 211 -9.58 17.51 0.48
N ARG A 212 -10.04 17.55 1.72
CA ARG A 212 -11.39 18.02 2.05
C ARG A 212 -11.45 19.54 2.04
N ILE A 213 -12.58 20.07 1.63
CA ILE A 213 -12.86 21.52 1.73
C ILE A 213 -12.75 21.94 3.19
N GLY A 214 -11.98 22.98 3.45
CA GLY A 214 -11.76 23.53 4.79
C GLY A 214 -10.66 22.84 5.60
N GLU A 215 -10.02 21.82 5.07
CA GLU A 215 -8.92 21.12 5.76
C GLU A 215 -7.74 22.06 6.08
N GLU A 216 -7.46 23.04 5.20
CA GLU A 216 -6.46 24.07 5.45
C GLU A 216 -6.78 25.03 6.59
N GLY A 217 -8.06 25.14 6.96
CA GLY A 217 -8.51 25.99 8.05
C GLY A 217 -8.49 25.32 9.42
N VAL A 218 -8.06 24.06 9.51
CA VAL A 218 -7.92 23.36 10.79
C VAL A 218 -6.69 23.87 11.51
N ASP A 219 -6.89 24.43 12.71
CA ASP A 219 -5.77 24.90 13.52
C ASP A 219 -4.80 23.77 13.90
N ASN A 220 -3.54 24.11 14.06
CA ASN A 220 -2.48 23.20 14.51
C ASN A 220 -2.14 22.04 13.54
N ILE A 221 -2.64 22.07 12.29
CA ILE A 221 -2.22 21.10 11.28
C ILE A 221 -1.53 21.77 10.11
N LYS A 222 -0.39 21.28 9.71
CA LYS A 222 0.35 21.70 8.52
C LYS A 222 0.33 20.61 7.47
N HIS A 223 0.34 21.02 6.21
CA HIS A 223 0.31 20.08 5.09
C HIS A 223 1.62 20.16 4.31
N PHE A 224 2.21 18.98 4.02
CA PHE A 224 3.25 18.91 3.03
C PHE A 224 2.65 19.13 1.64
N PRO A 225 3.33 19.89 0.76
CA PRO A 225 3.02 19.84 -0.66
C PRO A 225 3.29 18.43 -1.19
N ARG A 226 2.77 18.13 -2.38
CA ARG A 226 3.11 16.87 -3.03
C ARG A 226 4.60 16.83 -3.35
N ILE A 227 5.32 15.91 -2.71
CA ILE A 227 6.76 15.71 -2.86
C ILE A 227 7.04 14.28 -3.31
N ILE A 228 8.20 14.08 -3.93
CA ILE A 228 8.64 12.74 -4.33
C ILE A 228 8.94 11.88 -3.10
N TRP A 229 8.85 10.57 -3.24
CA TRP A 229 8.95 9.64 -2.13
C TRP A 229 10.26 9.77 -1.32
N GLN A 230 11.41 9.94 -1.95
CA GLN A 230 12.70 10.11 -1.24
C GLN A 230 12.72 11.36 -0.37
N VAL A 231 12.16 12.47 -0.88
CA VAL A 231 12.03 13.71 -0.11
C VAL A 231 11.04 13.51 1.04
N TRP A 232 9.93 12.81 0.77
CA TRP A 232 8.98 12.43 1.80
C TRP A 232 9.63 11.62 2.93
N MET A 233 10.44 10.61 2.62
CA MET A 233 11.13 9.80 3.62
C MET A 233 12.11 10.64 4.46
N ASN A 234 12.80 11.60 3.84
CA ASN A 234 13.67 12.51 4.56
C ASN A 234 12.89 13.45 5.50
N GLU A 235 11.71 13.92 5.09
CA GLU A 235 10.83 14.69 5.98
C GLU A 235 10.23 13.80 7.09
N LEU A 236 9.78 12.60 6.76
CA LEU A 236 9.24 11.65 7.75
C LEU A 236 10.23 11.36 8.86
N ALA A 237 11.51 11.22 8.55
CA ALA A 237 12.58 10.95 9.53
C ALA A 237 12.74 12.03 10.62
N LYS A 238 12.14 13.21 10.44
CA LYS A 238 12.15 14.30 11.42
C LYS A 238 11.06 14.16 12.50
N PHE A 239 10.06 13.31 12.30
CA PHE A 239 8.93 13.19 13.20
C PHE A 239 9.23 12.23 14.37
N LYS A 240 8.65 12.54 15.52
CA LYS A 240 8.73 11.72 16.71
C LYS A 240 7.58 10.72 16.80
N TYR A 241 6.38 11.11 16.37
CA TYR A 241 5.15 10.34 16.50
C TYR A 241 4.43 10.18 15.17
N GLY A 242 3.88 8.98 14.92
CA GLY A 242 2.99 8.69 13.79
C GLY A 242 1.60 8.28 14.25
N VAL A 243 0.56 8.70 13.53
CA VAL A 243 -0.81 8.22 13.74
C VAL A 243 -1.46 7.94 12.38
N HIS A 244 -2.04 6.76 12.22
CA HIS A 244 -2.72 6.38 10.99
C HIS A 244 -3.92 5.45 11.28
N LEU A 245 -5.01 6.04 11.72
CA LEU A 245 -6.27 5.34 11.97
C LEU A 245 -7.08 5.19 10.66
N MET A 246 -6.44 4.65 9.63
CA MET A 246 -7.04 4.47 8.32
C MET A 246 -8.04 3.30 8.34
N PRO A 247 -9.36 3.54 8.10
CA PRO A 247 -10.37 2.47 8.08
C PRO A 247 -10.22 1.55 6.86
N THR A 248 -9.57 2.04 5.80
CA THR A 248 -9.28 1.25 4.61
C THR A 248 -8.10 0.33 4.87
N VAL A 249 -8.34 -0.97 4.79
CA VAL A 249 -7.27 -1.98 4.91
C VAL A 249 -6.53 -2.05 3.57
N ALA A 250 -5.40 -1.35 3.49
CA ALA A 250 -4.55 -1.27 2.30
C ALA A 250 -3.11 -1.68 2.62
N ALA A 251 -2.15 -1.42 1.74
CA ALA A 251 -0.77 -1.92 1.83
C ALA A 251 0.01 -1.50 3.11
N GLY A 252 -0.45 -0.46 3.84
CA GLY A 252 0.18 -0.05 5.10
C GLY A 252 1.57 0.56 4.95
N THR A 253 1.87 1.22 3.83
CA THR A 253 3.19 1.83 3.56
C THR A 253 3.59 2.87 4.59
N PHE A 254 2.63 3.61 5.16
CA PHE A 254 2.92 4.64 6.16
C PHE A 254 3.49 4.04 7.46
N SER A 255 2.82 3.04 8.04
CA SER A 255 3.31 2.37 9.26
C SER A 255 4.64 1.65 9.01
N LEU A 256 4.84 1.07 7.82
CA LEU A 256 6.12 0.49 7.42
C LEU A 256 7.25 1.53 7.40
N ASN A 257 7.01 2.69 6.78
CA ASN A 257 7.99 3.77 6.70
C ASN A 257 8.33 4.33 8.10
N CYS A 258 7.32 4.47 8.97
CA CYS A 258 7.52 4.83 10.37
C CYS A 258 8.39 3.80 11.10
N ALA A 259 8.13 2.50 10.90
CA ALA A 259 8.89 1.43 11.53
C ALA A 259 10.37 1.44 11.12
N TYR A 260 10.65 1.65 9.83
CA TYR A 260 12.02 1.76 9.32
C TYR A 260 12.85 2.81 10.07
N PHE A 261 12.27 3.96 10.36
CA PHE A 261 12.92 5.02 11.15
C PHE A 261 12.76 4.86 12.68
N GLY A 262 12.05 3.85 13.15
CA GLY A 262 11.73 3.67 14.55
C GLY A 262 10.84 4.79 15.09
N ILE A 263 9.89 5.28 14.30
CA ILE A 263 8.87 6.22 14.73
C ILE A 263 7.69 5.41 15.25
N PRO A 264 7.34 5.47 16.54
CA PRO A 264 6.16 4.80 17.07
C PRO A 264 4.90 5.29 16.33
N CYS A 265 4.14 4.36 15.75
CA CYS A 265 2.95 4.66 14.97
C CYS A 265 1.71 3.99 15.58
N ILE A 266 0.71 4.78 15.97
CA ILE A 266 -0.61 4.28 16.39
C ILE A 266 -1.45 4.08 15.13
N GLY A 267 -2.02 2.87 14.93
CA GLY A 267 -2.71 2.58 13.69
C GLY A 267 -3.63 1.36 13.73
N ASN A 268 -4.21 1.04 12.57
CA ASN A 268 -5.24 0.03 12.39
C ASN A 268 -4.70 -1.40 12.62
N ILE A 269 -5.30 -2.11 13.56
CA ILE A 269 -4.99 -3.50 13.90
C ILE A 269 -5.23 -4.51 12.75
N LEU A 270 -5.96 -4.14 11.72
CA LEU A 270 -6.24 -5.00 10.57
C LEU A 270 -5.16 -4.90 9.47
N VAL A 271 -4.18 -4.03 9.63
CA VAL A 271 -3.10 -3.83 8.65
C VAL A 271 -1.83 -4.54 9.10
N ASP A 272 -1.33 -5.49 8.30
CA ASP A 272 -0.19 -6.35 8.67
C ASP A 272 1.07 -5.55 9.06
N THR A 273 1.40 -4.49 8.34
CA THR A 273 2.55 -3.64 8.68
C THR A 273 2.40 -2.97 10.03
N GLN A 274 1.18 -2.60 10.41
CA GLN A 274 0.89 -2.03 11.72
C GLN A 274 1.03 -3.07 12.82
N VAL A 275 0.37 -4.21 12.68
CA VAL A 275 0.36 -5.26 13.71
C VAL A 275 1.76 -5.85 13.91
N LEU A 276 2.48 -6.10 12.83
CA LEU A 276 3.80 -6.73 12.91
C LEU A 276 4.87 -5.73 13.37
N CYS A 277 4.85 -4.47 12.90
CA CYS A 277 5.87 -3.50 13.27
C CYS A 277 5.56 -2.76 14.58
N HIS A 278 4.29 -2.46 14.85
CA HIS A 278 3.85 -1.66 16.00
C HIS A 278 2.82 -2.40 16.87
N PRO A 279 3.08 -3.63 17.33
CA PRO A 279 2.07 -4.45 18.00
C PRO A 279 1.42 -3.80 19.23
N ASN A 280 2.19 -3.03 20.00
CA ASN A 280 1.70 -2.35 21.20
C ASN A 280 0.92 -1.06 20.90
N LEU A 281 0.86 -0.63 19.63
CA LEU A 281 0.24 0.61 19.18
C LEU A 281 -0.85 0.34 18.11
N SER A 282 -1.26 -0.92 18.00
CA SER A 282 -2.29 -1.36 17.07
C SER A 282 -3.65 -1.37 17.76
N VAL A 283 -4.61 -0.65 17.20
CA VAL A 283 -5.95 -0.46 17.76
C VAL A 283 -7.03 -0.66 16.70
N ASP A 284 -8.25 -0.96 17.13
CA ASP A 284 -9.41 -0.77 16.27
C ASP A 284 -9.53 0.72 15.92
N VAL A 285 -9.74 1.04 14.65
CA VAL A 285 -9.78 2.44 14.17
C VAL A 285 -10.92 3.26 14.77
N TYR A 286 -11.94 2.62 15.31
CA TYR A 286 -13.07 3.25 15.98
C TYR A 286 -12.91 3.31 17.51
N ASP A 287 -11.91 2.64 18.07
CA ASP A 287 -11.56 2.76 19.49
C ASP A 287 -10.65 3.98 19.74
N ILE A 288 -11.23 5.16 19.48
CA ILE A 288 -10.52 6.45 19.61
C ILE A 288 -10.02 6.68 21.03
N GLN A 289 -10.75 6.22 22.04
CA GLN A 289 -10.34 6.40 23.44
C GLN A 289 -9.05 5.64 23.75
N ASN A 290 -8.94 4.40 23.29
CA ASN A 290 -7.72 3.63 23.47
C ASN A 290 -6.54 4.25 22.69
N ALA A 291 -6.76 4.68 21.46
CA ALA A 291 -5.76 5.36 20.66
C ALA A 291 -5.23 6.64 21.33
N ARG A 292 -6.11 7.46 21.92
CA ARG A 292 -5.74 8.65 22.72
C ARG A 292 -4.95 8.28 23.96
N ASN A 293 -5.34 7.23 24.67
CA ASN A 293 -4.59 6.75 25.85
C ASN A 293 -3.18 6.32 25.48
N LEU A 294 -3.01 5.59 24.35
CA LEU A 294 -1.69 5.21 23.86
C LEU A 294 -0.84 6.44 23.48
N ALA A 295 -1.43 7.46 22.87
CA ALA A 295 -0.71 8.71 22.57
C ALA A 295 -0.22 9.41 23.83
N LYS A 296 -1.05 9.49 24.88
CA LYS A 296 -0.66 10.04 26.19
C LYS A 296 0.50 9.25 26.81
N ILE A 297 0.40 7.92 26.81
CA ILE A 297 1.47 7.05 27.36
C ILE A 297 2.77 7.27 26.57
N LEU A 298 2.73 7.33 25.24
CA LEU A 298 3.91 7.59 24.40
C LEU A 298 4.55 8.94 24.71
N LYS A 299 3.72 9.98 24.95
CA LYS A 299 4.21 11.31 25.32
C LYS A 299 4.84 11.36 26.70
N GLU A 300 4.17 10.78 27.70
CA GLU A 300 4.49 10.93 29.11
C GLU A 300 5.53 9.92 29.62
N ASN A 301 5.71 8.80 28.92
CA ASN A 301 6.60 7.72 29.34
C ASN A 301 7.75 7.49 28.33
N PRO A 302 8.92 8.12 28.54
CA PRO A 302 10.08 7.95 27.64
C PRO A 302 10.55 6.50 27.52
N THR A 303 10.45 5.69 28.56
CA THR A 303 10.83 4.27 28.52
C THR A 303 9.92 3.48 27.60
N TYR A 304 8.60 3.72 27.65
CA TYR A 304 7.63 3.11 26.77
C TYR A 304 7.84 3.56 25.31
N TYR A 305 8.06 4.88 25.11
CA TYR A 305 8.38 5.42 23.79
C TYR A 305 9.60 4.72 23.18
N ASN A 306 10.72 4.64 23.92
CA ASN A 306 11.96 4.02 23.44
C ASN A 306 11.73 2.53 23.11
N SER A 307 11.03 1.79 23.95
CA SER A 307 10.69 0.39 23.72
C SER A 307 9.85 0.21 22.43
N CYS A 308 8.84 1.07 22.20
CA CYS A 308 8.05 1.04 20.98
C CYS A 308 8.89 1.39 19.75
N SER A 309 9.79 2.38 19.86
CA SER A 309 10.68 2.82 18.80
C SER A 309 11.67 1.72 18.37
N GLU A 310 12.35 1.08 19.32
CA GLU A 310 13.29 -0.01 19.07
C GLU A 310 12.56 -1.22 18.48
N ARG A 311 11.46 -1.63 19.10
CA ARG A 311 10.64 -2.74 18.59
C ARG A 311 10.16 -2.52 17.17
N ALA A 312 9.77 -1.31 16.81
CA ALA A 312 9.33 -1.00 15.43
C ALA A 312 10.47 -1.26 14.43
N LYS A 313 11.70 -0.81 14.73
CA LYS A 313 12.88 -1.06 13.89
C LYS A 313 13.23 -2.54 13.80
N ASP A 314 13.28 -3.24 14.93
CA ASP A 314 13.62 -4.65 14.97
C ASP A 314 12.61 -5.49 14.21
N ASN A 315 11.31 -5.18 14.37
CA ASN A 315 10.25 -5.86 13.66
C ASN A 315 10.25 -5.55 12.15
N TYR A 316 10.61 -4.31 11.76
CA TYR A 316 10.83 -4.00 10.35
C TYR A 316 11.89 -4.94 9.76
N HIS A 317 13.06 -5.04 10.36
CA HIS A 317 14.13 -5.91 9.87
C HIS A 317 13.75 -7.40 9.91
N THR A 318 13.00 -7.83 10.91
CA THR A 318 12.55 -9.22 11.06
C THR A 318 11.50 -9.62 10.03
N HIS A 319 10.60 -8.70 9.66
CA HIS A 319 9.42 -9.06 8.87
C HIS A 319 9.42 -8.46 7.46
N TYR A 320 10.07 -7.31 7.23
CA TYR A 320 9.90 -6.49 6.04
C TYR A 320 11.19 -6.11 5.31
N SER A 321 12.38 -6.48 5.82
CA SER A 321 13.61 -6.24 5.06
C SER A 321 13.56 -6.93 3.70
N VAL A 322 14.27 -6.36 2.72
CA VAL A 322 14.30 -6.86 1.33
C VAL A 322 14.68 -8.33 1.26
N ASP A 323 15.64 -8.77 2.08
CA ASP A 323 16.08 -10.17 2.09
C ASP A 323 15.00 -11.12 2.63
N VAL A 324 14.31 -10.74 3.71
CA VAL A 324 13.19 -11.51 4.26
C VAL A 324 12.08 -11.62 3.22
N TRP A 325 11.75 -10.51 2.57
CA TRP A 325 10.74 -10.47 1.53
C TRP A 325 11.12 -11.36 0.33
N LYS A 326 12.36 -11.26 -0.17
CA LYS A 326 12.87 -12.11 -1.28
C LYS A 326 12.81 -13.60 -0.94
N ASN A 327 13.12 -13.97 0.29
CA ASN A 327 13.03 -15.37 0.73
C ASN A 327 11.57 -15.87 0.73
N ARG A 328 10.62 -15.05 1.18
CA ARG A 328 9.18 -15.40 1.08
C ARG A 328 8.74 -15.57 -0.38
N MET A 329 9.09 -14.62 -1.24
CA MET A 329 8.74 -14.72 -2.66
C MET A 329 9.38 -15.92 -3.34
N LYS A 330 10.60 -16.29 -3.00
CA LYS A 330 11.23 -17.52 -3.49
C LYS A 330 10.43 -18.76 -3.12
N ASN A 331 9.88 -18.83 -1.91
CA ASN A 331 9.03 -19.94 -1.47
C ASN A 331 7.67 -19.96 -2.18
N TYR A 332 7.20 -18.82 -2.71
CA TYR A 332 5.93 -18.70 -3.41
C TYR A 332 6.06 -19.00 -4.91
N LEU A 333 7.20 -18.69 -5.50
CA LEU A 333 7.41 -18.79 -6.95
C LEU A 333 8.21 -20.05 -7.36
N GLY A 334 8.76 -20.79 -6.39
CA GLY A 334 9.53 -22.02 -6.61
C GLY A 334 11.02 -21.73 -6.74
#